data_6db77f8e18c36897a35700e29d3309d0
#
_entry.id   6db77f8e18c36897a35700e29d3309d0
#
_cell.length_a   1.000
_cell.length_b   1.000
_cell.length_c   1.000
_cell.angle_alpha   90.00
_cell.angle_beta   90.00
_cell.angle_gamma   90.00
#
_symmetry.space_group_name_H-M   'P 1'
#
loop_
_entity.id
_entity.type
_entity.pdbx_description
1 polymer ?
#
loop_
_entity_poly.entity_id
_entity_poly.type
_entity_poly.pdbx_seq_one_letter_code
_entity_poly.pdbx_strand_id
1 'polypeptide(L)'
;MKDEQYLRLENNLISIASELYRVQRVFNKAISKLDVEEQGKYSSQFAWFTKKVTKALDDSGIRMVDLDGQLYDPGMAVTPLNIEEFETDDVLYVAQTMEPIIMQNDVVVKTGTVLLGRIEK
;
A
#
# COMPACT_ATOMS: atom_id res chain seq x y z
N MET A 1 -22.42 1.95 -19.20
CA MET A 1 -21.32 1.08 -19.64
C MET A 1 -20.06 1.94 -19.83
N LYS A 2 -18.94 1.49 -19.31
CA LYS A 2 -17.67 2.22 -19.44
C LYS A 2 -17.09 1.97 -20.82
N ASP A 3 -16.68 3.03 -21.51
CA ASP A 3 -16.02 2.87 -22.78
C ASP A 3 -14.55 2.49 -22.60
N GLU A 4 -13.88 2.16 -23.70
CA GLU A 4 -12.49 1.71 -23.68
C GLU A 4 -11.54 2.78 -23.13
N GLN A 5 -11.78 4.05 -23.48
CA GLN A 5 -10.95 5.14 -23.01
C GLN A 5 -11.05 5.30 -21.49
N TYR A 6 -12.26 5.19 -20.96
CA TYR A 6 -12.49 5.25 -19.52
C TYR A 6 -11.73 4.15 -18.79
N LEU A 7 -11.81 2.91 -19.30
CA LEU A 7 -11.13 1.78 -18.68
C LEU A 7 -9.61 1.96 -18.70
N ARG A 8 -9.10 2.53 -19.77
CA ARG A 8 -7.66 2.78 -19.89
C ARG A 8 -7.21 3.81 -18.86
N LEU A 9 -7.96 4.89 -18.71
CA LEU A 9 -7.65 5.92 -17.70
C LEU A 9 -7.73 5.36 -16.29
N GLU A 10 -8.75 4.55 -16.01
CA GLU A 10 -8.90 3.92 -14.71
C GLU A 10 -7.72 3.02 -14.40
N ASN A 11 -7.32 2.17 -15.34
CA ASN A 11 -6.19 1.27 -15.15
C ASN A 11 -4.88 2.04 -14.95
N ASN A 12 -4.71 3.15 -15.65
CA ASN A 12 -3.52 3.97 -15.48
C ASN A 12 -3.48 4.64 -14.10
N LEU A 13 -4.63 5.07 -13.59
CA LEU A 13 -4.69 5.64 -12.24
C LEU A 13 -4.36 4.58 -11.18
N ILE A 14 -4.83 3.35 -11.37
CA ILE A 14 -4.51 2.25 -10.47
C ILE A 14 -3.00 1.98 -10.48
N SER A 15 -2.39 1.99 -11.65
CA SER A 15 -0.95 1.81 -11.78
C SER A 15 -0.17 2.92 -11.07
N ILE A 16 -0.62 4.16 -11.22
CA ILE A 16 0.00 5.31 -10.56
C ILE A 16 -0.11 5.16 -9.03
N ALA A 17 -1.27 4.73 -8.54
CA ALA A 17 -1.45 4.52 -7.11
C ALA A 17 -0.49 3.47 -6.56
N SER A 18 -0.32 2.37 -7.29
CA SER A 18 0.62 1.31 -6.89
C SER A 18 2.05 1.82 -6.83
N GLU A 19 2.45 2.59 -7.85
CA GLU A 19 3.80 3.14 -7.90
C GLU A 19 4.02 4.20 -6.84
N LEU A 20 3.01 5.01 -6.55
CA LEU A 20 3.10 5.98 -5.47
C LEU A 20 3.39 5.30 -4.13
N TYR A 21 2.68 4.21 -3.84
CA TYR A 21 2.91 3.48 -2.59
C TYR A 21 4.34 2.96 -2.53
N ARG A 22 4.84 2.39 -3.62
CA ARG A 22 6.20 1.87 -3.68
C ARG A 22 7.23 2.97 -3.46
N VAL A 23 7.05 4.11 -4.12
CA VAL A 23 7.96 5.25 -3.97
C VAL A 23 7.94 5.78 -2.53
N GLN A 24 6.77 5.85 -1.90
CA GLN A 24 6.66 6.28 -0.51
C GLN A 24 7.52 5.39 0.40
N ARG A 25 7.42 4.08 0.23
CA ARG A 25 8.19 3.14 1.04
C ARG A 25 9.69 3.34 0.86
N VAL A 26 10.12 3.40 -0.41
CA VAL A 26 11.54 3.54 -0.74
C VAL A 26 12.07 4.89 -0.24
N PHE A 27 11.31 5.94 -0.48
CA PHE A 27 11.74 7.29 -0.11
C PHE A 27 11.81 7.46 1.41
N ASN A 28 10.82 6.94 2.13
CA ASN A 28 10.83 7.01 3.60
C ASN A 28 12.04 6.27 4.16
N LYS A 29 12.40 5.13 3.57
CA LYS A 29 13.58 4.40 3.99
C LYS A 29 14.86 5.19 3.73
N ALA A 30 14.95 5.85 2.57
CA ALA A 30 16.09 6.68 2.25
C ALA A 30 16.22 7.86 3.21
N ILE A 31 15.10 8.52 3.51
CA ILE A 31 15.07 9.64 4.46
C ILE A 31 15.55 9.20 5.84
N SER A 32 15.18 7.99 6.27
CA SER A 32 15.54 7.51 7.60
C SER A 32 17.05 7.39 7.80
N LYS A 33 17.83 7.40 6.72
CA LYS A 33 19.29 7.30 6.75
C LYS A 33 19.97 8.66 6.80
N LEU A 34 19.22 9.73 6.69
CA LEU A 34 19.76 11.09 6.73
C LEU A 34 19.88 11.58 8.16
N ASP A 35 20.64 12.67 8.38
CA ASP A 35 20.67 13.29 9.70
C ASP A 35 19.32 13.92 10.04
N VAL A 36 19.12 14.26 11.30
CA VAL A 36 17.81 14.72 11.79
C VAL A 36 17.34 15.97 11.07
N GLU A 37 18.24 16.90 10.79
CA GLU A 37 17.87 18.15 10.12
C GLU A 37 17.39 17.90 8.70
N GLU A 38 18.12 17.07 7.95
CA GLU A 38 17.74 16.74 6.58
C GLU A 38 16.50 15.88 6.52
N GLN A 39 16.31 14.96 7.51
CA GLN A 39 15.09 14.17 7.58
C GLN A 39 13.86 15.06 7.62
N GLY A 40 13.89 16.07 8.48
CA GLY A 40 12.75 16.99 8.62
C GLY A 40 12.45 17.72 7.32
N LYS A 41 13.52 18.19 6.66
CA LYS A 41 13.38 18.95 5.42
C LYS A 41 12.74 18.11 4.30
N TYR A 42 13.29 16.92 4.06
CA TYR A 42 12.80 16.09 2.96
C TYR A 42 11.48 15.41 3.27
N SER A 43 11.25 15.04 4.54
CA SER A 43 9.97 14.48 4.94
C SER A 43 8.83 15.45 4.69
N SER A 44 9.04 16.74 5.00
CA SER A 44 8.00 17.75 4.80
C SER A 44 7.66 17.93 3.33
N GLN A 45 8.69 17.99 2.48
CA GLN A 45 8.48 18.15 1.03
C GLN A 45 7.78 16.94 0.44
N PHE A 46 8.19 15.74 0.86
CA PHE A 46 7.61 14.51 0.34
C PHE A 46 6.17 14.33 0.83
N ALA A 47 5.90 14.70 2.08
CA ALA A 47 4.55 14.64 2.64
C ALA A 47 3.58 15.54 1.85
N TRP A 48 4.05 16.71 1.46
CA TRP A 48 3.24 17.64 0.66
C TRP A 48 2.91 17.03 -0.70
N PHE A 49 3.91 16.47 -1.38
CA PHE A 49 3.71 15.78 -2.66
C PHE A 49 2.72 14.63 -2.53
N THR A 50 2.94 13.78 -1.55
CA THR A 50 2.10 12.60 -1.29
C THR A 50 0.66 13.02 -1.04
N LYS A 51 0.46 14.06 -0.25
CA LYS A 51 -0.88 14.57 0.06
C LYS A 51 -1.60 15.04 -1.21
N LYS A 52 -0.89 15.73 -2.08
CA LYS A 52 -1.46 16.22 -3.34
C LYS A 52 -1.88 15.08 -4.26
N VAL A 53 -1.00 14.09 -4.43
CA VAL A 53 -1.29 12.96 -5.33
C VAL A 53 -2.41 12.10 -4.75
N THR A 54 -2.38 11.84 -3.45
CA THR A 54 -3.42 11.06 -2.77
C THR A 54 -4.78 11.72 -2.92
N LYS A 55 -4.83 13.05 -2.79
CA LYS A 55 -6.07 13.80 -2.98
C LYS A 55 -6.60 13.66 -4.40
N ALA A 56 -5.72 13.75 -5.39
CA ALA A 56 -6.11 13.59 -6.78
C ALA A 56 -6.69 12.20 -7.05
N LEU A 57 -6.07 11.17 -6.49
CA LEU A 57 -6.57 9.79 -6.61
C LEU A 57 -7.92 9.64 -5.91
N ASP A 58 -8.03 10.22 -4.71
CA ASP A 58 -9.27 10.17 -3.93
C ASP A 58 -10.42 10.84 -4.67
N ASP A 59 -10.14 11.97 -5.33
CA ASP A 59 -11.14 12.67 -6.15
C ASP A 59 -11.63 11.77 -7.30
N SER A 60 -10.83 10.81 -7.72
CA SER A 60 -11.21 9.84 -8.75
C SER A 60 -11.77 8.54 -8.16
N GLY A 61 -11.99 8.51 -6.85
CA GLY A 61 -12.54 7.36 -6.17
C GLY A 61 -11.54 6.25 -5.87
N ILE A 62 -10.24 6.52 -6.01
CA ILE A 62 -9.20 5.52 -5.81
C ILE A 62 -8.55 5.71 -4.46
N ARG A 63 -8.49 4.63 -3.68
CA ARG A 63 -7.93 4.63 -2.33
C ARG A 63 -6.98 3.46 -2.15
N MET A 64 -5.84 3.71 -1.54
CA MET A 64 -4.88 2.67 -1.17
C MET A 64 -5.12 2.28 0.28
N VAL A 65 -5.13 0.97 0.56
CA VAL A 65 -5.35 0.46 1.90
C VAL A 65 -4.12 -0.30 2.36
N ASP A 66 -3.53 0.15 3.46
CA ASP A 66 -2.38 -0.44 4.11
C ASP A 66 -2.87 -1.29 5.29
N LEU A 67 -2.34 -2.49 5.43
CA LEU A 67 -2.80 -3.43 6.45
C LEU A 67 -1.74 -3.71 7.52
N ASP A 68 -0.66 -2.96 7.54
CA ASP A 68 0.43 -3.20 8.48
C ASP A 68 -0.10 -3.30 9.92
N GLY A 69 0.33 -4.34 10.63
CA GLY A 69 -0.04 -4.55 12.03
C GLY A 69 -1.36 -5.25 12.27
N GLN A 70 -2.18 -5.42 11.24
CA GLN A 70 -3.48 -6.11 11.42
C GLN A 70 -3.30 -7.61 11.48
N LEU A 71 -4.18 -8.28 12.22
CA LEU A 71 -4.20 -9.74 12.25
C LEU A 71 -4.53 -10.26 10.86
N TYR A 72 -3.79 -11.28 10.43
CA TYR A 72 -4.02 -11.87 9.12
C TYR A 72 -5.22 -12.80 9.16
N ASP A 73 -6.02 -12.70 8.11
CA ASP A 73 -7.20 -13.55 7.90
C ASP A 73 -7.18 -13.97 6.42
N PRO A 74 -7.30 -15.28 6.11
CA PRO A 74 -7.32 -15.73 4.72
C PRO A 74 -8.39 -15.09 3.85
N GLY A 75 -9.41 -14.47 4.47
CA GLY A 75 -10.45 -13.75 3.73
C GLY A 75 -10.03 -12.34 3.28
N MET A 76 -8.85 -11.87 3.69
CA MET A 76 -8.38 -10.55 3.29
C MET A 76 -8.00 -10.54 1.81
N ALA A 77 -8.16 -9.37 1.16
CA ALA A 77 -7.84 -9.21 -0.25
C ALA A 77 -6.33 -9.01 -0.47
N VAL A 78 -5.53 -9.94 0.05
CA VAL A 78 -4.06 -9.88 -0.06
C VAL A 78 -3.50 -11.25 -0.39
N THR A 79 -2.32 -11.24 -1.01
CA THR A 79 -1.54 -12.45 -1.24
C THR A 79 -0.34 -12.41 -0.29
N PRO A 80 -0.27 -13.35 0.67
CA PRO A 80 0.91 -13.42 1.54
C PRO A 80 2.06 -14.10 0.79
N LEU A 81 3.22 -13.44 0.77
CA LEU A 81 4.37 -13.93 0.00
C LEU A 81 5.14 -15.02 0.73
N ASN A 82 4.98 -15.12 2.04
CA ASN A 82 5.77 -16.03 2.87
C ASN A 82 4.93 -16.96 3.74
N ILE A 83 3.72 -17.30 3.28
CA ILE A 83 2.79 -18.11 4.07
C ILE A 83 3.37 -19.49 4.41
N GLU A 84 4.17 -20.06 3.53
CA GLU A 84 4.75 -21.39 3.73
C GLU A 84 5.80 -21.44 4.84
N GLU A 85 6.21 -20.29 5.38
CA GLU A 85 7.16 -20.25 6.50
C GLU A 85 6.49 -20.55 7.84
N PHE A 86 5.16 -20.65 7.87
CA PHE A 86 4.41 -20.73 9.12
C PHE A 86 3.61 -22.03 9.21
N GLU A 87 3.30 -22.41 10.47
CA GLU A 87 2.47 -23.58 10.74
C GLU A 87 1.00 -23.19 10.67
N THR A 88 0.12 -24.18 10.46
CA THR A 88 -1.31 -23.92 10.30
C THR A 88 -1.97 -23.38 11.56
N ASP A 89 -1.39 -23.63 12.72
CA ASP A 89 -1.95 -23.14 14.00
C ASP A 89 -1.30 -21.85 14.49
N ASP A 90 -0.36 -21.29 13.73
CA ASP A 90 0.24 -20.02 14.09
C ASP A 90 -0.78 -18.90 13.95
N VAL A 91 -0.71 -17.94 14.87
CA VAL A 91 -1.49 -16.69 14.77
C VAL A 91 -0.61 -15.68 14.06
N LEU A 92 -1.08 -15.19 12.92
CA LEU A 92 -0.27 -14.36 12.03
C LEU A 92 -0.81 -12.95 11.97
N TYR A 93 0.09 -12.02 11.67
CA TYR A 93 -0.26 -10.62 11.44
C TYR A 93 0.46 -10.11 10.20
N VAL A 94 0.01 -8.99 9.66
CA VAL A 94 0.67 -8.37 8.51
C VAL A 94 1.87 -7.59 9.03
N ALA A 95 3.06 -8.13 8.79
CA ALA A 95 4.30 -7.48 9.23
C ALA A 95 4.65 -6.31 8.32
N GLN A 96 4.37 -6.44 7.04
CA GLN A 96 4.66 -5.38 6.07
C GLN A 96 3.75 -5.53 4.86
N THR A 97 3.15 -4.43 4.43
CA THR A 97 2.41 -4.36 3.18
C THR A 97 3.40 -3.99 2.07
N MET A 98 3.60 -4.91 1.13
CA MET A 98 4.50 -4.68 -0.01
C MET A 98 3.81 -3.91 -1.12
N GLU A 99 2.57 -4.31 -1.42
CA GLU A 99 1.69 -3.57 -2.32
C GLU A 99 0.35 -3.39 -1.61
N PRO A 100 -0.26 -2.20 -1.68
CA PRO A 100 -1.52 -1.97 -0.98
C PRO A 100 -2.68 -2.62 -1.70
N ILE A 101 -3.78 -2.81 -0.98
CA ILE A 101 -5.06 -3.06 -1.64
C ILE A 101 -5.48 -1.75 -2.28
N ILE A 102 -5.94 -1.80 -3.52
CA ILE A 102 -6.46 -0.61 -4.19
C ILE A 102 -7.96 -0.77 -4.37
N MET A 103 -8.69 0.23 -3.89
CA MET A 103 -10.13 0.26 -3.97
C MET A 103 -10.57 1.39 -4.87
N GLN A 104 -11.64 1.15 -5.61
CA GLN A 104 -12.31 2.19 -6.37
C GLN A 104 -13.77 2.19 -5.99
N ASN A 105 -14.23 3.30 -5.41
CA ASN A 105 -15.63 3.45 -4.97
C ASN A 105 -16.08 2.23 -4.15
N ASP A 106 -15.26 1.85 -3.15
CA ASP A 106 -15.52 0.78 -2.19
C ASP A 106 -15.47 -0.63 -2.79
N VAL A 107 -14.96 -0.78 -4.00
CA VAL A 107 -14.74 -2.08 -4.62
C VAL A 107 -13.24 -2.33 -4.75
N VAL A 108 -12.79 -3.52 -4.36
CA VAL A 108 -11.37 -3.89 -4.53
C VAL A 108 -11.10 -4.08 -6.03
N VAL A 109 -10.21 -3.27 -6.58
CA VAL A 109 -9.81 -3.37 -7.98
C VAL A 109 -8.42 -3.97 -8.15
N LYS A 110 -7.65 -4.02 -7.05
CA LYS A 110 -6.35 -4.69 -7.05
C LYS A 110 -6.07 -5.22 -5.65
N THR A 111 -5.75 -6.52 -5.56
CA THR A 111 -5.36 -7.12 -4.29
C THR A 111 -3.96 -6.69 -3.91
N GLY A 112 -3.68 -6.69 -2.61
CA GLY A 112 -2.36 -6.34 -2.11
C GLY A 112 -1.46 -7.54 -1.99
N THR A 113 -0.18 -7.29 -1.69
CA THR A 113 0.78 -8.32 -1.32
C THR A 113 1.41 -7.95 0.01
N VAL A 114 1.59 -8.95 0.87
CA VAL A 114 2.05 -8.70 2.23
C VAL A 114 3.10 -9.74 2.63
N LEU A 115 3.90 -9.36 3.63
CA LEU A 115 4.74 -10.29 4.38
C LEU A 115 4.10 -10.45 5.75
N LEU A 116 4.02 -11.70 6.20
CA LEU A 116 3.40 -12.04 7.48
C LEU A 116 4.47 -12.22 8.56
N GLY A 117 4.06 -12.01 9.80
CA GLY A 117 4.84 -12.33 10.97
C GLY A 117 3.99 -13.18 11.90
N ARG A 118 4.66 -13.92 12.79
CA ARG A 118 3.99 -14.76 13.77
C ARG A 118 3.93 -14.06 15.10
N ILE A 119 2.76 -14.10 15.73
CA ILE A 119 2.61 -13.57 17.06
C ILE A 119 3.22 -14.56 18.06
N GLU A 120 4.19 -14.09 18.81
CA GLU A 120 4.82 -14.91 19.86
C GLU A 120 3.89 -15.04 21.06
N LYS A 121 3.88 -16.23 21.66
CA LYS A 121 3.10 -16.47 22.87
C LYS A 121 3.92 -16.18 24.12
#